data_7faf4768a77aed55cbf02ef1a23a7efe
#
_entry.id   7faf4768a77aed55cbf02ef1a23a7efe
#
_cell.length_a   1.000
_cell.length_b   1.000
_cell.length_c   1.000
_cell.angle_alpha   90.00
_cell.angle_beta   90.00
_cell.angle_gamma   90.00
#
_symmetry.space_group_name_H-M   'P 1'
#
loop_
_entity.id
_entity.type
_entity.pdbx_description
1 polymer ?
#
loop_
_entity_poly.entity_id
_entity_poly.type
_entity_poly.pdbx_seq_one_letter_code
_entity_poly.pdbx_strand_id
1 'polypeptide(L)'
;MKEAAGRVADATGNWADSLAPSWSQPYLRLARLDRPIGSWLLLLPCWWSSALAAIATGWRLPNLWHIALFFVGAFAMRGAGCTWNDIVDRDLDQAVERTRSRPIPSGQVSVTQAAAFLIAQSLVGLAVLLAFNAFTVALGIASLAIVAIYPFMKRITYWPQIVLGLAFSWGALMGWAGMFGRLDIPALLLYAGSIAWVIGYDTIYATRIAKTTR
;
A
#
# COMPACT_ATOMS: atom_id res chain seq x y z
N MET A 1 -17.02 23.87 -15.76
CA MET A 1 -16.38 22.56 -15.98
C MET A 1 -16.95 21.61 -14.94
N LYS A 2 -17.67 20.55 -15.34
CA LYS A 2 -18.11 19.51 -14.39
C LYS A 2 -16.87 18.80 -13.86
N GLU A 3 -16.56 18.95 -12.57
CA GLU A 3 -15.58 18.06 -11.93
C GLU A 3 -15.99 16.61 -12.16
N ALA A 4 -15.09 15.81 -12.72
CA ALA A 4 -15.37 14.41 -12.94
C ALA A 4 -15.62 13.73 -11.59
N ALA A 5 -16.85 13.24 -11.38
CA ALA A 5 -17.22 12.53 -10.16
C ALA A 5 -16.18 11.44 -9.83
N GLY A 6 -15.78 11.33 -8.57
CA GLY A 6 -14.77 10.35 -8.11
C GLY A 6 -13.32 10.79 -8.20
N ARG A 7 -13.05 11.99 -8.68
CA ARG A 7 -11.70 12.54 -8.74
C ARG A 7 -11.33 13.17 -7.39
N VAL A 8 -10.17 12.82 -6.85
CA VAL A 8 -9.64 13.53 -5.69
C VAL A 8 -9.10 14.87 -6.17
N ALA A 9 -9.45 15.99 -5.49
CA ALA A 9 -9.21 17.36 -5.95
C ALA A 9 -7.74 17.68 -6.32
N ASP A 10 -6.79 16.96 -5.74
CA ASP A 10 -5.36 17.10 -5.99
C ASP A 10 -4.82 16.22 -7.15
N ALA A 11 -5.65 15.36 -7.74
CA ALA A 11 -5.28 14.45 -8.83
C ALA A 11 -5.82 14.94 -10.18
N THR A 12 -5.10 15.86 -10.83
CA THR A 12 -5.47 16.40 -12.14
C THR A 12 -4.72 15.70 -13.28
N GLY A 13 -5.44 15.20 -14.31
CA GLY A 13 -4.87 14.83 -15.60
C GLY A 13 -3.96 13.60 -15.60
N ASN A 14 -4.34 12.54 -14.86
CA ASN A 14 -3.56 11.31 -14.82
C ASN A 14 -3.96 10.33 -15.95
N TRP A 15 -3.13 9.30 -16.14
CA TRP A 15 -3.31 8.29 -17.19
C TRP A 15 -4.62 7.50 -17.08
N ALA A 16 -5.14 7.29 -15.87
CA ALA A 16 -6.39 6.57 -15.63
C ALA A 16 -7.60 7.33 -16.19
N ASP A 17 -7.55 8.67 -16.19
CA ASP A 17 -8.60 9.51 -16.75
C ASP A 17 -8.56 9.57 -18.28
N SER A 18 -7.37 9.43 -18.90
CA SER A 18 -7.18 9.62 -20.33
C SER A 18 -7.13 8.32 -21.13
N LEU A 19 -6.61 7.24 -20.55
CA LEU A 19 -6.35 5.98 -21.28
C LEU A 19 -7.23 4.82 -20.84
N ALA A 20 -7.74 4.83 -19.58
CA ALA A 20 -8.50 3.71 -19.08
C ALA A 20 -9.99 3.79 -19.48
N PRO A 21 -10.64 2.65 -19.76
CA PRO A 21 -12.07 2.59 -19.99
C PRO A 21 -12.86 3.17 -18.80
N SER A 22 -13.94 3.88 -19.07
CA SER A 22 -14.74 4.59 -18.05
C SER A 22 -15.22 3.69 -16.89
N TRP A 23 -15.57 2.43 -17.18
CA TRP A 23 -16.01 1.46 -16.17
C TRP A 23 -14.89 1.06 -15.19
N SER A 24 -13.63 1.10 -15.61
CA SER A 24 -12.47 0.71 -14.77
C SER A 24 -11.92 1.85 -13.95
N GLN A 25 -12.14 3.10 -14.36
CA GLN A 25 -11.58 4.28 -13.71
C GLN A 25 -11.86 4.36 -12.19
N PRO A 26 -13.09 4.10 -11.69
CA PRO A 26 -13.36 4.12 -10.26
C PRO A 26 -12.54 3.08 -9.49
N TYR A 27 -12.32 1.89 -10.05
CA TYR A 27 -11.52 0.83 -9.44
C TYR A 27 -10.02 1.15 -9.44
N LEU A 28 -9.51 1.76 -10.51
CA LEU A 28 -8.12 2.24 -10.56
C LEU A 28 -7.85 3.32 -9.50
N ARG A 29 -8.86 4.19 -9.26
CA ARG A 29 -8.78 5.20 -8.20
C ARG A 29 -8.90 4.57 -6.81
N LEU A 30 -9.74 3.56 -6.59
CA LEU A 30 -9.79 2.80 -5.33
C LEU A 30 -8.45 2.15 -5.02
N ALA A 31 -7.82 1.51 -6.02
CA ALA A 31 -6.51 0.88 -5.88
C ALA A 31 -5.34 1.90 -5.84
N ARG A 32 -5.61 3.20 -6.03
CA ARG A 32 -4.58 4.27 -6.14
C ARG A 32 -3.56 4.02 -7.26
N LEU A 33 -3.95 3.31 -8.33
CA LEU A 33 -3.10 3.09 -9.50
C LEU A 33 -2.96 4.35 -10.36
N ASP A 34 -3.89 5.28 -10.23
CA ASP A 34 -3.82 6.63 -10.77
C ASP A 34 -2.63 7.45 -10.21
N ARG A 35 -2.12 7.07 -9.04
CA ARG A 35 -0.98 7.68 -8.34
C ARG A 35 -0.13 6.63 -7.63
N PRO A 36 0.71 5.89 -8.33
CA PRO A 36 1.32 4.66 -7.85
C PRO A 36 2.46 4.85 -6.83
N ILE A 37 2.75 6.09 -6.39
CA ILE A 37 3.84 6.37 -5.46
C ILE A 37 3.77 5.52 -4.19
N GLY A 38 2.57 5.29 -3.63
CA GLY A 38 2.40 4.45 -2.46
C GLY A 38 2.70 2.97 -2.72
N SER A 39 2.47 2.47 -3.94
CA SER A 39 2.85 1.11 -4.34
C SER A 39 4.37 0.96 -4.43
N TRP A 40 5.06 1.97 -4.97
CA TRP A 40 6.53 1.99 -4.97
C TRP A 40 7.12 2.03 -3.56
N LEU A 41 6.54 2.85 -2.66
CA LEU A 41 6.98 2.94 -1.27
C LEU A 41 6.82 1.61 -0.52
N LEU A 42 5.80 0.82 -0.84
CA LEU A 42 5.60 -0.51 -0.29
C LEU A 42 6.56 -1.54 -0.91
N LEU A 43 6.87 -1.41 -2.20
CA LEU A 43 7.71 -2.33 -2.96
C LEU A 43 9.20 -2.19 -2.66
N LEU A 44 9.69 -0.95 -2.51
CA LEU A 44 11.12 -0.67 -2.35
C LEU A 44 11.75 -1.43 -1.16
N PRO A 45 11.16 -1.48 0.05
CA PRO A 45 11.71 -2.30 1.13
C PRO A 45 11.82 -3.79 0.81
N CYS A 46 10.90 -4.36 0.01
CA CYS A 46 10.99 -5.74 -0.46
C CYS A 46 12.23 -5.94 -1.34
N TRP A 47 12.45 -5.04 -2.28
CA TRP A 47 13.57 -5.10 -3.22
C TRP A 47 14.92 -4.84 -2.53
N TRP A 48 15.00 -3.87 -1.61
CA TRP A 48 16.20 -3.62 -0.80
C TRP A 48 16.58 -4.86 0.01
N SER A 49 15.60 -5.48 0.64
CA SER A 49 15.81 -6.69 1.42
C SER A 49 16.22 -7.89 0.55
N SER A 50 15.64 -8.03 -0.64
CA SER A 50 16.03 -9.07 -1.59
C SER A 50 17.46 -8.86 -2.10
N ALA A 51 17.86 -7.61 -2.32
CA ALA A 51 19.24 -7.28 -2.69
C ALA A 51 20.22 -7.55 -1.53
N LEU A 52 19.84 -7.19 -0.30
CA LEU A 52 20.62 -7.47 0.89
C LEU A 52 20.80 -8.99 1.11
N ALA A 53 19.76 -9.78 0.88
CA ALA A 53 19.80 -11.23 0.93
C ALA A 53 20.74 -11.83 -0.15
N ALA A 54 20.73 -11.28 -1.36
CA ALA A 54 21.64 -11.68 -2.42
C ALA A 54 23.12 -11.44 -2.05
N ILE A 55 23.41 -10.25 -1.49
CA ILE A 55 24.77 -9.93 -0.98
C ILE A 55 25.20 -10.92 0.10
N ALA A 56 24.30 -11.24 1.05
CA ALA A 56 24.60 -12.18 2.13
C ALA A 56 24.88 -13.61 1.65
N THR A 57 24.36 -14.01 0.49
CA THR A 57 24.64 -15.30 -0.14
C THR A 57 25.80 -15.28 -1.13
N GLY A 58 26.43 -14.11 -1.36
CA GLY A 58 27.48 -13.91 -2.35
C GLY A 58 26.98 -13.84 -3.81
N TRP A 59 25.67 -13.71 -4.02
CA TRP A 59 25.10 -13.57 -5.34
C TRP A 59 25.24 -12.14 -5.85
N ARG A 60 25.46 -11.98 -7.17
CA ARG A 60 25.58 -10.66 -7.80
C ARG A 60 24.23 -9.97 -7.99
N LEU A 61 23.17 -10.74 -8.15
CA LEU A 61 21.81 -10.23 -8.41
C LEU A 61 20.82 -10.90 -7.45
N PRO A 62 19.78 -10.18 -7.02
CA PRO A 62 18.69 -10.78 -6.28
C PRO A 62 17.93 -11.81 -7.13
N ASN A 63 17.16 -12.68 -6.50
CA ASN A 63 16.30 -13.61 -7.19
C ASN A 63 15.23 -12.85 -7.99
N LEU A 64 15.34 -12.86 -9.32
CA LEU A 64 14.44 -12.10 -10.21
C LEU A 64 12.99 -12.56 -10.12
N TRP A 65 12.75 -13.83 -9.80
CA TRP A 65 11.42 -14.35 -9.55
C TRP A 65 10.79 -13.70 -8.31
N HIS A 66 11.53 -13.60 -7.20
CA HIS A 66 11.07 -12.88 -6.00
C HIS A 66 10.83 -11.39 -6.29
N ILE A 67 11.70 -10.76 -7.09
CA ILE A 67 11.53 -9.36 -7.51
C ILE A 67 10.20 -9.16 -8.25
N ALA A 68 9.86 -10.05 -9.19
CA ALA A 68 8.60 -10.01 -9.93
C ALA A 68 7.39 -10.29 -9.03
N LEU A 69 7.47 -11.29 -8.15
CA LEU A 69 6.42 -11.61 -7.18
C LEU A 69 6.15 -10.43 -6.24
N PHE A 70 7.17 -9.79 -5.69
CA PHE A 70 7.01 -8.62 -4.84
C PHE A 70 6.40 -7.44 -5.59
N PHE A 71 6.72 -7.26 -6.87
CA PHE A 71 6.09 -6.22 -7.69
C PHE A 71 4.57 -6.45 -7.78
N VAL A 72 4.14 -7.64 -8.20
CA VAL A 72 2.70 -7.97 -8.30
C VAL A 72 2.02 -7.87 -6.93
N GLY A 73 2.63 -8.46 -5.90
CA GLY A 73 2.11 -8.47 -4.54
C GLY A 73 1.96 -7.07 -3.94
N ALA A 74 2.95 -6.20 -4.11
CA ALA A 74 2.92 -4.84 -3.58
C ALA A 74 1.80 -4.01 -4.23
N PHE A 75 1.62 -4.08 -5.55
CA PHE A 75 0.56 -3.37 -6.23
C PHE A 75 -0.83 -3.89 -5.85
N ALA A 76 -1.02 -5.21 -5.78
CA ALA A 76 -2.27 -5.82 -5.35
C ALA A 76 -2.61 -5.47 -3.90
N MET A 77 -1.68 -5.66 -2.96
CA MET A 77 -1.91 -5.42 -1.54
C MET A 77 -2.01 -3.92 -1.19
N ARG A 78 -1.30 -3.06 -1.93
CA ARG A 78 -1.50 -1.60 -1.82
C ARG A 78 -2.93 -1.22 -2.22
N GLY A 79 -3.42 -1.76 -3.32
CA GLY A 79 -4.81 -1.54 -3.77
C GLY A 79 -5.82 -2.04 -2.75
N ALA A 80 -5.63 -3.26 -2.24
CA ALA A 80 -6.47 -3.84 -1.20
C ALA A 80 -6.51 -2.96 0.07
N GLY A 81 -5.34 -2.54 0.57
CA GLY A 81 -5.25 -1.67 1.74
C GLY A 81 -5.92 -0.30 1.54
N CYS A 82 -5.82 0.30 0.35
CA CYS A 82 -6.51 1.54 0.01
C CYS A 82 -8.03 1.35 -0.04
N THR A 83 -8.49 0.27 -0.69
CA THR A 83 -9.92 -0.06 -0.78
C THR A 83 -10.51 -0.31 0.61
N TRP A 84 -9.79 -1.04 1.47
CA TRP A 84 -10.17 -1.24 2.87
C TRP A 84 -10.31 0.08 3.63
N ASN A 85 -9.31 0.96 3.52
CA ASN A 85 -9.36 2.28 4.15
C ASN A 85 -10.54 3.11 3.66
N ASP A 86 -10.84 3.12 2.35
CA ASP A 86 -11.95 3.87 1.78
C ASP A 86 -13.32 3.28 2.20
N ILE A 87 -13.43 1.98 2.43
CA ILE A 87 -14.64 1.34 3.00
C ILE A 87 -14.85 1.77 4.45
N VAL A 88 -13.80 1.74 5.27
CA VAL A 88 -13.87 2.08 6.71
C VAL A 88 -14.13 3.58 6.92
N ASP A 89 -13.52 4.43 6.10
CA ASP A 89 -13.60 5.88 6.23
C ASP A 89 -14.74 6.52 5.42
N ARG A 90 -15.62 5.74 4.75
CA ARG A 90 -16.66 6.22 3.82
C ARG A 90 -17.51 7.37 4.36
N ASP A 91 -17.96 7.25 5.61
CA ASP A 91 -18.84 8.25 6.25
C ASP A 91 -18.06 9.53 6.58
N LEU A 92 -16.81 9.42 6.99
CA LEU A 92 -15.90 10.54 7.20
C LEU A 92 -15.52 11.22 5.89
N ASP A 93 -15.24 10.43 4.86
CA ASP A 93 -14.88 10.93 3.54
C ASP A 93 -16.04 11.67 2.87
N GLN A 94 -17.28 11.30 3.15
CA GLN A 94 -18.47 12.00 2.68
C GLN A 94 -18.61 13.39 3.31
N ALA A 95 -18.22 13.55 4.56
CA ALA A 95 -18.32 14.80 5.30
C ALA A 95 -17.24 15.83 4.90
N VAL A 96 -16.13 15.39 4.31
CA VAL A 96 -14.97 16.23 3.95
C VAL A 96 -15.00 16.56 2.45
N GLU A 97 -14.98 17.85 2.11
CA GLU A 97 -15.07 18.34 0.73
C GLU A 97 -14.04 17.71 -0.20
N ARG A 98 -12.79 17.57 0.23
CA ARG A 98 -11.68 17.00 -0.55
C ARG A 98 -11.87 15.51 -0.89
N THR A 99 -12.56 14.74 -0.04
CA THR A 99 -12.66 13.28 -0.13
C THR A 99 -14.04 12.78 -0.55
N ARG A 100 -15.08 13.61 -0.50
CA ARG A 100 -16.44 13.23 -0.91
C ARG A 100 -16.55 12.84 -2.39
N SER A 101 -15.59 13.23 -3.23
CA SER A 101 -15.52 12.86 -4.64
C SER A 101 -14.88 11.46 -4.88
N ARG A 102 -14.41 10.77 -3.83
CA ARG A 102 -13.89 9.40 -3.92
C ARG A 102 -14.96 8.43 -4.42
N PRO A 103 -14.57 7.28 -5.04
CA PRO A 103 -15.52 6.37 -5.68
C PRO A 103 -16.66 5.87 -4.78
N ILE A 104 -16.41 5.58 -3.50
CA ILE A 104 -17.46 5.08 -2.58
C ILE A 104 -18.38 6.22 -2.11
N PRO A 105 -17.89 7.32 -1.52
CA PRO A 105 -18.75 8.41 -1.07
C PRO A 105 -19.55 9.05 -2.20
N SER A 106 -19.01 9.11 -3.42
CA SER A 106 -19.71 9.68 -4.59
C SER A 106 -20.71 8.73 -5.25
N GLY A 107 -20.83 7.46 -4.77
CA GLY A 107 -21.74 6.47 -5.31
C GLY A 107 -21.32 5.82 -6.63
N GLN A 108 -20.10 6.06 -7.12
CA GLN A 108 -19.59 5.42 -8.34
C GLN A 108 -19.33 3.93 -8.14
N VAL A 109 -18.96 3.51 -6.93
CA VAL A 109 -18.76 2.12 -6.53
C VAL A 109 -19.51 1.88 -5.24
N SER A 110 -20.37 0.87 -5.20
CA SER A 110 -21.06 0.46 -3.97
C SER A 110 -20.07 -0.20 -2.99
N VAL A 111 -20.41 -0.21 -1.70
CA VAL A 111 -19.59 -0.90 -0.67
C VAL A 111 -19.41 -2.38 -1.00
N THR A 112 -20.46 -3.04 -1.55
CA THR A 112 -20.38 -4.45 -1.94
C THR A 112 -19.40 -4.67 -3.10
N GLN A 113 -19.44 -3.81 -4.11
CA GLN A 113 -18.48 -3.86 -5.22
C GLN A 113 -17.06 -3.59 -4.76
N ALA A 114 -16.87 -2.61 -3.87
CA ALA A 114 -15.56 -2.32 -3.27
C ALA A 114 -15.05 -3.50 -2.44
N ALA A 115 -15.92 -4.18 -1.68
CA ALA A 115 -15.56 -5.38 -0.92
C ALA A 115 -15.18 -6.55 -1.84
N ALA A 116 -15.93 -6.78 -2.94
CA ALA A 116 -15.58 -7.79 -3.93
C ALA A 116 -14.22 -7.49 -4.59
N PHE A 117 -13.96 -6.22 -4.91
CA PHE A 117 -12.68 -5.80 -5.47
C PHE A 117 -11.52 -5.95 -4.48
N LEU A 118 -11.74 -5.63 -3.20
CA LEU A 118 -10.80 -5.88 -2.09
C LEU A 118 -10.43 -7.37 -2.02
N ILE A 119 -11.44 -8.25 -2.05
CA ILE A 119 -11.24 -9.71 -2.01
C ILE A 119 -10.43 -10.16 -3.23
N ALA A 120 -10.76 -9.70 -4.43
CA ALA A 120 -10.03 -10.06 -5.64
C ALA A 120 -8.55 -9.66 -5.56
N GLN A 121 -8.24 -8.44 -5.11
CA GLN A 121 -6.87 -7.98 -4.91
C GLN A 121 -6.14 -8.79 -3.82
N SER A 122 -6.84 -9.13 -2.72
CA SER A 122 -6.29 -9.95 -1.64
C SER A 122 -5.99 -11.38 -2.10
N LEU A 123 -6.82 -11.95 -2.98
CA LEU A 123 -6.56 -13.27 -3.59
C LEU A 123 -5.33 -13.26 -4.50
N VAL A 124 -5.11 -12.19 -5.26
CA VAL A 124 -3.85 -12.01 -6.02
C VAL A 124 -2.67 -11.94 -5.06
N GLY A 125 -2.77 -11.15 -3.99
CA GLY A 125 -1.73 -11.07 -2.95
C GLY A 125 -1.46 -12.43 -2.29
N LEU A 126 -2.51 -13.20 -1.99
CA LEU A 126 -2.39 -14.55 -1.42
C LEU A 126 -1.72 -15.51 -2.41
N ALA A 127 -2.11 -15.50 -3.69
CA ALA A 127 -1.46 -16.34 -4.71
C ALA A 127 0.04 -16.05 -4.82
N VAL A 128 0.41 -14.77 -4.80
CA VAL A 128 1.82 -14.36 -4.76
C VAL A 128 2.50 -14.85 -3.47
N LEU A 129 1.85 -14.70 -2.31
CA LEU A 129 2.41 -15.09 -1.03
C LEU A 129 2.66 -16.60 -0.94
N LEU A 130 1.76 -17.42 -1.46
CA LEU A 130 1.88 -18.89 -1.49
C LEU A 130 3.02 -19.41 -2.38
N ALA A 131 3.60 -18.56 -3.22
CA ALA A 131 4.80 -18.91 -4.00
C ALA A 131 6.11 -18.83 -3.17
N PHE A 132 6.05 -18.36 -1.93
CA PHE A 132 7.18 -18.29 -1.01
C PHE A 132 7.20 -19.47 -0.02
N ASN A 133 8.26 -19.54 0.80
CA ASN A 133 8.38 -20.52 1.86
C ASN A 133 7.36 -20.29 3.01
N ALA A 134 7.09 -21.34 3.80
CA ALA A 134 6.07 -21.32 4.86
C ALA A 134 6.29 -20.20 5.91
N PHE A 135 7.54 -19.89 6.25
CA PHE A 135 7.86 -18.81 7.18
C PHE A 135 7.44 -17.44 6.62
N THR A 136 7.73 -17.19 5.35
CA THR A 136 7.34 -15.97 4.65
C THR A 136 5.83 -15.86 4.52
N VAL A 137 5.13 -16.98 4.29
CA VAL A 137 3.65 -17.04 4.29
C VAL A 137 3.10 -16.61 5.65
N ALA A 138 3.60 -17.20 6.74
CA ALA A 138 3.18 -16.82 8.09
C ALA A 138 3.46 -15.34 8.41
N LEU A 139 4.63 -14.85 8.00
CA LEU A 139 5.03 -13.46 8.17
C LEU A 139 4.14 -12.51 7.36
N GLY A 140 3.78 -12.87 6.13
CA GLY A 140 2.85 -12.11 5.30
C GLY A 140 1.45 -12.05 5.89
N ILE A 141 0.93 -13.16 6.42
CA ILE A 141 -0.36 -13.20 7.12
C ILE A 141 -0.31 -12.29 8.37
N ALA A 142 0.78 -12.33 9.14
CA ALA A 142 0.95 -11.47 10.31
C ALA A 142 0.87 -9.97 9.98
N SER A 143 1.32 -9.55 8.79
CA SER A 143 1.22 -8.15 8.35
C SER A 143 -0.22 -7.65 8.25
N LEU A 144 -1.18 -8.54 7.97
CA LEU A 144 -2.60 -8.17 7.82
C LEU A 144 -3.18 -7.58 9.11
N ALA A 145 -2.67 -7.97 10.28
CA ALA A 145 -3.08 -7.39 11.56
C ALA A 145 -2.79 -5.88 11.60
N ILE A 146 -1.60 -5.46 11.15
CA ILE A 146 -1.21 -4.04 11.10
C ILE A 146 -2.04 -3.29 10.07
N VAL A 147 -2.23 -3.88 8.88
CA VAL A 147 -3.03 -3.28 7.80
C VAL A 147 -4.49 -3.11 8.22
N ALA A 148 -5.07 -4.10 8.92
CA ALA A 148 -6.45 -4.04 9.39
C ALA A 148 -6.66 -2.93 10.45
N ILE A 149 -5.69 -2.75 11.35
CA ILE A 149 -5.76 -1.77 12.45
C ILE A 149 -5.47 -0.35 11.95
N TYR A 150 -4.65 -0.19 10.91
CA TYR A 150 -4.16 1.12 10.46
C TYR A 150 -5.24 2.21 10.27
N PRO A 151 -6.43 1.96 9.64
CA PRO A 151 -7.43 3.01 9.45
C PRO A 151 -7.95 3.57 10.78
N PHE A 152 -8.02 2.75 11.83
CA PHE A 152 -8.52 3.13 13.14
C PHE A 152 -7.51 3.95 13.94
N MET A 153 -6.21 3.80 13.64
CA MET A 153 -5.15 4.48 14.38
C MET A 153 -5.21 6.00 14.27
N LYS A 154 -5.74 6.53 13.17
CA LYS A 154 -6.00 7.98 13.00
C LYS A 154 -6.97 8.56 14.05
N ARG A 155 -7.77 7.69 14.69
CA ARG A 155 -8.78 8.05 15.70
C ARG A 155 -8.29 7.84 17.13
N ILE A 156 -7.18 7.08 17.31
CA ILE A 156 -6.69 6.62 18.61
C ILE A 156 -5.39 7.32 18.99
N THR A 157 -4.52 7.65 18.03
CA THR A 157 -3.19 8.20 18.32
C THR A 157 -2.90 9.47 17.53
N TYR A 158 -2.07 10.34 18.13
CA TYR A 158 -1.50 11.52 17.48
C TYR A 158 -0.34 11.19 16.52
N TRP A 159 0.13 9.93 16.51
CA TRP A 159 1.27 9.46 15.72
C TRP A 159 0.89 8.31 14.77
N PRO A 160 -0.14 8.45 13.90
CA PRO A 160 -0.58 7.38 13.00
C PRO A 160 0.52 6.97 12.01
N GLN A 161 1.48 7.85 11.72
CA GLN A 161 2.65 7.58 10.87
C GLN A 161 3.57 6.49 11.40
N ILE A 162 3.57 6.19 12.69
CA ILE A 162 4.31 5.04 13.23
C ILE A 162 3.71 3.73 12.71
N VAL A 163 2.38 3.59 12.79
CA VAL A 163 1.69 2.39 12.29
C VAL A 163 1.79 2.28 10.77
N LEU A 164 1.75 3.42 10.07
CA LEU A 164 2.03 3.48 8.65
C LEU A 164 3.45 2.97 8.34
N GLY A 165 4.44 3.44 9.12
CA GLY A 165 5.83 3.01 9.00
C GLY A 165 5.98 1.50 9.19
N LEU A 166 5.36 0.92 10.21
CA LEU A 166 5.34 -0.53 10.44
C LEU A 166 4.76 -1.29 9.23
N ALA A 167 3.62 -0.84 8.69
CA ALA A 167 2.96 -1.49 7.57
C ALA A 167 3.79 -1.41 6.27
N PHE A 168 4.25 -0.22 5.91
CA PHE A 168 4.97 0.01 4.64
C PHE A 168 6.36 -0.60 4.62
N SER A 169 7.03 -0.64 5.77
CA SER A 169 8.38 -1.20 5.89
C SER A 169 8.39 -2.72 6.00
N TRP A 170 7.23 -3.38 6.19
CA TRP A 170 7.15 -4.83 6.38
C TRP A 170 7.84 -5.63 5.26
N GLY A 171 7.89 -5.06 4.06
CA GLY A 171 8.62 -5.60 2.93
C GLY A 171 10.11 -5.88 3.19
N ALA A 172 10.73 -5.13 4.11
CA ALA A 172 12.11 -5.36 4.52
C ALA A 172 12.30 -6.71 5.23
N LEU A 173 11.28 -7.19 5.93
CA LEU A 173 11.27 -8.53 6.54
C LEU A 173 10.97 -9.60 5.47
N MET A 174 10.03 -9.30 4.57
CA MET A 174 9.56 -10.26 3.56
C MET A 174 10.64 -10.64 2.55
N GLY A 175 11.45 -9.68 2.08
CA GLY A 175 12.51 -9.94 1.10
C GLY A 175 13.58 -10.90 1.63
N TRP A 176 13.99 -10.72 2.89
CA TRP A 176 14.93 -11.60 3.57
C TRP A 176 14.33 -12.97 3.87
N ALA A 177 13.13 -12.98 4.45
CA ALA A 177 12.42 -14.22 4.77
C ALA A 177 12.17 -15.08 3.54
N GLY A 178 11.86 -14.45 2.39
CA GLY A 178 11.67 -15.14 1.12
C GLY A 178 12.88 -15.95 0.68
N MET A 179 14.08 -15.50 1.01
CA MET A 179 15.33 -16.18 0.67
C MET A 179 15.75 -17.21 1.72
N PHE A 180 15.68 -16.83 3.01
CA PHE A 180 16.28 -17.62 4.10
C PHE A 180 15.27 -18.42 4.94
N GLY A 181 13.97 -18.17 4.81
CA GLY A 181 12.94 -18.80 5.63
C GLY A 181 13.03 -18.46 7.13
N ARG A 182 13.70 -17.36 7.48
CA ARG A 182 13.87 -16.86 8.85
C ARG A 182 14.16 -15.36 8.83
N LEU A 183 14.21 -14.75 10.01
CA LEU A 183 14.67 -13.38 10.19
C LEU A 183 16.03 -13.37 10.88
N ASP A 184 16.92 -12.52 10.39
CA ASP A 184 18.24 -12.27 10.95
C ASP A 184 18.44 -10.75 11.17
N ILE A 185 19.47 -10.36 11.91
CA ILE A 185 19.75 -8.97 12.29
C ILE A 185 19.73 -7.99 11.10
N PRO A 186 20.29 -8.31 9.91
CA PRO A 186 20.26 -7.38 8.79
C PRO A 186 18.85 -6.99 8.35
N ALA A 187 17.90 -7.95 8.32
CA ALA A 187 16.50 -7.67 7.98
C ALA A 187 15.83 -6.77 9.02
N LEU A 188 16.09 -6.99 10.31
CA LEU A 188 15.55 -6.19 11.39
C LEU A 188 16.09 -4.76 11.38
N LEU A 189 17.38 -4.57 11.10
CA LEU A 189 17.98 -3.24 10.95
C LEU A 189 17.41 -2.50 9.73
N LEU A 190 17.26 -3.19 8.60
CA LEU A 190 16.64 -2.62 7.41
C LEU A 190 15.18 -2.23 7.68
N TYR A 191 14.45 -3.06 8.42
CA TYR A 191 13.08 -2.77 8.82
C TYR A 191 13.00 -1.50 9.69
N ALA A 192 13.84 -1.41 10.71
CA ALA A 192 13.90 -0.23 11.59
C ALA A 192 14.28 1.05 10.82
N GLY A 193 15.27 0.98 9.94
CA GLY A 193 15.66 2.10 9.07
C GLY A 193 14.55 2.51 8.10
N SER A 194 13.84 1.54 7.52
CA SER A 194 12.71 1.80 6.64
C SER A 194 11.54 2.46 7.38
N ILE A 195 11.26 2.06 8.63
CA ILE A 195 10.24 2.73 9.48
C ILE A 195 10.61 4.20 9.68
N ALA A 196 11.85 4.49 10.07
CA ALA A 196 12.32 5.85 10.26
C ALA A 196 12.18 6.68 8.98
N TRP A 197 12.51 6.10 7.83
CA TRP A 197 12.35 6.74 6.52
C TRP A 197 10.88 7.05 6.20
N VAL A 198 9.96 6.11 6.45
CA VAL A 198 8.52 6.31 6.24
C VAL A 198 7.98 7.42 7.13
N ILE A 199 8.32 7.41 8.42
CA ILE A 199 7.92 8.45 9.37
C ILE A 199 8.42 9.83 8.91
N GLY A 200 9.66 9.90 8.45
CA GLY A 200 10.25 11.15 7.96
C GLY A 200 9.50 11.75 6.79
N TYR A 201 9.29 10.97 5.72
CA TYR A 201 8.62 11.51 4.53
C TYR A 201 7.14 11.81 4.78
N ASP A 202 6.43 10.99 5.55
CA ASP A 202 5.01 11.19 5.83
C ASP A 202 4.79 12.45 6.67
N THR A 203 5.66 12.72 7.63
CA THR A 203 5.65 13.95 8.43
C THR A 203 5.88 15.18 7.54
N ILE A 204 6.85 15.13 6.60
CA ILE A 204 7.11 16.23 5.66
C ILE A 204 5.89 16.44 4.74
N TYR A 205 5.27 15.36 4.27
CA TYR A 205 4.10 15.44 3.43
C TYR A 205 2.89 16.05 4.16
N ALA A 206 2.64 15.64 5.40
CA ALA A 206 1.58 16.17 6.23
C ALA A 206 1.74 17.69 6.52
N THR A 207 2.96 18.15 6.77
CA THR A 207 3.23 19.58 7.01
C THR A 207 3.05 20.43 5.76
N ARG A 208 3.29 19.90 4.56
CA ARG A 208 3.02 20.60 3.29
C ARG A 208 1.51 20.79 3.07
N ILE A 209 0.72 19.76 3.30
CA ILE A 209 -0.76 19.84 3.16
C ILE A 209 -1.32 20.89 4.11
N ALA A 210 -0.90 20.90 5.37
CA ALA A 210 -1.38 21.87 6.37
C ALA A 210 -1.08 23.34 6.01
N LYS A 211 -0.03 23.61 5.21
CA LYS A 211 0.28 24.96 4.73
C LYS A 211 -0.55 25.40 3.53
N THR A 212 -1.09 24.46 2.77
CA THR A 212 -1.86 24.76 1.53
C THR A 212 -3.36 24.97 1.85
N THR A 213 -3.82 24.59 3.05
CA THR A 213 -5.19 24.69 3.53
C THR A 213 -5.43 25.92 4.43
N ARG A 214 -4.44 26.77 4.60
CA ARG A 214 -4.53 28.10 5.23
C ARG A 214 -4.50 29.21 4.17
#